data_b58f744af2c3b4ac83cbfac31da7c49a
#
_entry.id   b58f744af2c3b4ac83cbfac31da7c49a
#
_cell.length_a   1.000
_cell.length_b   1.000
_cell.length_c   1.000
_cell.angle_alpha   90.00
_cell.angle_beta   90.00
_cell.angle_gamma   90.00
#
_symmetry.space_group_name_H-M   'P 1'
#
loop_
_entity.id
_entity.type
_entity.pdbx_description
1 polymer ?
#
loop_
_entity_poly.entity_id
_entity_poly.type
_entity_poly.pdbx_seq_one_letter_code
_entity_poly.pdbx_strand_id
1 'polypeptide(L)'
;MSETFRFRALEMHSRFVWDYDRVRRSLDFIHAQGMNALILHRNDIVDRIVWPGRYFGAREEDRNIFERYGHTFRTLYRYTPTRRSGPYHRREYLRRIVELAARQGVEVWFQNKELFFHEVFLELQPQLTKDGALCPSEPFWFEFVEQKYTELFQELPGLAGVVTAPGTGESRLSITANRCRCALCAQMTPREWYSRLIGAMHRPIAAAGRSLMVRDFVFSKQAQEELAAAFKEMPADIGVSLKNTPHDYYPSFPDNPRIGRVGARRQWVEFDCMGQYFGWGIAPAVLIEDWRARMGRAVAAEVEGAVFRTDWESLDSHSAFETVNLVNLHAGAMLGRDLSVPETGIYAEWMVRQEMLEADTPEDRAACGAWAERLLGRSWEAVRGTLYARDCVVNDSSTIPVGFAHAWWLAEEKNSLADWDPSKVDALAPTEENLRAVLLERDEALAVFERSASMLDRPPPGLKDAALARLRTDFEICRRYLQGYAAATRALFLARFLSVPQGSAARAEGQEKFDRALDDVSALADEFERFESTDHRPVVYTLLSAERLRCLRADLEERAATFMDVSLRPSAAGGEH
;
A
#
# COMPACT_ATOMS: atom_id res chain seq x y z
N MET A 1 22.50 -5.74 -24.18
CA MET A 1 22.07 -4.57 -23.36
C MET A 1 22.07 -5.01 -21.91
N SER A 2 22.61 -4.22 -21.00
CA SER A 2 22.52 -4.54 -19.55
C SER A 2 21.08 -4.36 -19.11
N GLU A 3 20.54 -5.32 -18.34
CA GLU A 3 19.20 -5.18 -17.75
C GLU A 3 19.14 -3.97 -16.82
N THR A 4 17.99 -3.28 -16.77
CA THR A 4 17.79 -2.09 -15.92
C THR A 4 17.98 -2.44 -14.44
N PHE A 5 17.27 -3.49 -13.96
CA PHE A 5 17.40 -4.02 -12.61
C PHE A 5 17.77 -5.51 -12.67
N ARG A 6 18.70 -5.94 -11.81
CA ARG A 6 19.08 -7.37 -11.67
C ARG A 6 18.00 -8.16 -10.95
N PHE A 7 17.38 -7.56 -9.92
CA PHE A 7 16.29 -8.15 -9.15
C PHE A 7 14.97 -7.53 -9.56
N ARG A 8 14.01 -8.33 -10.00
CA ARG A 8 12.68 -7.90 -10.44
C ARG A 8 11.64 -8.82 -9.82
N ALA A 9 11.00 -8.34 -8.75
CA ALA A 9 10.09 -9.13 -7.95
C ALA A 9 8.64 -8.70 -8.14
N LEU A 10 7.74 -9.67 -8.16
CA LEU A 10 6.32 -9.47 -7.92
C LEU A 10 6.05 -9.69 -6.42
N GLU A 11 5.34 -8.80 -5.77
CA GLU A 11 4.90 -8.94 -4.37
C GLU A 11 3.40 -9.20 -4.29
N MET A 12 3.03 -10.33 -3.65
CA MET A 12 1.67 -10.65 -3.26
C MET A 12 1.49 -10.36 -1.78
N HIS A 13 0.54 -9.47 -1.42
CA HIS A 13 0.38 -8.95 -0.06
C HIS A 13 -0.92 -9.39 0.64
N SER A 14 -1.88 -9.94 -0.07
CA SER A 14 -3.16 -10.38 0.48
C SER A 14 -3.14 -11.86 0.92
N ARG A 15 -4.29 -12.37 1.35
CA ARG A 15 -4.47 -13.80 1.63
C ARG A 15 -4.29 -14.68 0.40
N PHE A 16 -4.20 -14.12 -0.81
CA PHE A 16 -3.94 -14.85 -2.04
C PHE A 16 -2.61 -15.62 -2.04
N VAL A 17 -1.69 -15.29 -1.13
CA VAL A 17 -0.49 -16.11 -0.89
C VAL A 17 -0.84 -17.57 -0.51
N TRP A 18 -2.07 -17.83 -0.02
CA TRP A 18 -2.58 -19.16 0.34
C TRP A 18 -3.49 -19.78 -0.73
N ASP A 19 -3.66 -19.11 -1.88
CA ASP A 19 -4.42 -19.59 -3.02
C ASP A 19 -3.45 -20.09 -4.11
N TYR A 20 -3.45 -21.40 -4.33
CA TYR A 20 -2.50 -22.04 -5.25
C TYR A 20 -2.62 -21.51 -6.69
N ASP A 21 -3.84 -21.33 -7.19
CA ASP A 21 -4.04 -20.92 -8.58
C ASP A 21 -3.61 -19.45 -8.80
N ARG A 22 -3.83 -18.60 -7.80
CA ARG A 22 -3.35 -17.21 -7.86
C ARG A 22 -1.83 -17.12 -7.76
N VAL A 23 -1.21 -17.90 -6.89
CA VAL A 23 0.26 -17.98 -6.81
C VAL A 23 0.85 -18.55 -8.10
N ARG A 24 0.25 -19.59 -8.66
CA ARG A 24 0.67 -20.16 -9.95
C ARG A 24 0.55 -19.12 -11.08
N ARG A 25 -0.58 -18.41 -11.19
CA ARG A 25 -0.76 -17.31 -12.16
C ARG A 25 0.30 -16.23 -12.03
N SER A 26 0.68 -15.89 -10.80
CA SER A 26 1.76 -14.92 -10.54
C SER A 26 3.12 -15.45 -10.99
N LEU A 27 3.43 -16.73 -10.76
CA LEU A 27 4.65 -17.37 -11.24
C LEU A 27 4.68 -17.44 -12.77
N ASP A 28 3.58 -17.80 -13.41
CA ASP A 28 3.44 -17.83 -14.87
C ASP A 28 3.67 -16.41 -15.46
N PHE A 29 3.15 -15.37 -14.81
CA PHE A 29 3.40 -13.98 -15.20
C PHE A 29 4.88 -13.59 -15.03
N ILE A 30 5.50 -13.90 -13.88
CA ILE A 30 6.92 -13.66 -13.60
C ILE A 30 7.79 -14.28 -14.69
N HIS A 31 7.55 -15.55 -15.01
CA HIS A 31 8.27 -16.28 -16.04
C HIS A 31 8.09 -15.65 -17.43
N ALA A 32 6.83 -15.38 -17.82
CA ALA A 32 6.47 -14.82 -19.13
C ALA A 32 7.05 -13.41 -19.35
N GLN A 33 7.17 -12.61 -18.28
CA GLN A 33 7.69 -11.24 -18.32
C GLN A 33 9.21 -11.17 -18.04
N GLY A 34 9.87 -12.30 -17.81
CA GLY A 34 11.31 -12.36 -17.51
C GLY A 34 11.69 -11.68 -16.20
N MET A 35 10.77 -11.65 -15.23
CA MET A 35 11.09 -11.33 -13.83
C MET A 35 11.73 -12.56 -13.17
N ASN A 36 12.29 -12.41 -11.96
CA ASN A 36 13.08 -13.48 -11.34
C ASN A 36 12.78 -13.73 -9.85
N ALA A 37 11.82 -13.03 -9.26
CA ALA A 37 11.49 -13.25 -7.87
C ALA A 37 9.99 -13.08 -7.57
N LEU A 38 9.51 -13.84 -6.57
CA LEU A 38 8.19 -13.73 -5.96
C LEU A 38 8.34 -13.46 -4.47
N ILE A 39 7.74 -12.38 -3.99
CA ILE A 39 7.67 -12.04 -2.56
C ILE A 39 6.27 -12.39 -2.05
N LEU A 40 6.18 -13.33 -1.13
CA LEU A 40 4.95 -13.68 -0.43
C LEU A 40 4.90 -12.85 0.87
N HIS A 41 4.07 -11.82 0.88
CA HIS A 41 3.95 -10.88 1.98
C HIS A 41 2.70 -11.14 2.80
N ARG A 42 2.89 -11.53 4.06
CA ARG A 42 1.88 -11.48 5.13
C ARG A 42 2.56 -10.98 6.38
N ASN A 43 1.87 -10.15 7.16
CA ASN A 43 2.44 -9.56 8.37
C ASN A 43 3.00 -10.62 9.32
N ASP A 44 2.41 -11.81 9.32
CA ASP A 44 2.70 -12.94 10.21
C ASP A 44 3.00 -14.25 9.46
N ILE A 45 3.50 -14.20 8.22
CA ILE A 45 3.68 -15.42 7.39
C ILE A 45 4.59 -16.44 8.06
N VAL A 46 5.68 -16.00 8.68
CA VAL A 46 6.63 -16.86 9.36
C VAL A 46 5.97 -17.51 10.59
N ASP A 47 5.22 -16.73 11.36
CA ASP A 47 4.53 -17.22 12.57
C ASP A 47 3.41 -18.20 12.27
N ARG A 48 2.86 -18.19 11.04
CA ARG A 48 1.87 -19.17 10.59
C ARG A 48 2.44 -20.54 10.25
N ILE A 49 3.75 -20.64 10.05
CA ILE A 49 4.41 -21.86 9.56
C ILE A 49 5.53 -22.36 10.48
N VAL A 50 6.08 -21.49 11.33
CA VAL A 50 7.15 -21.81 12.26
C VAL A 50 6.65 -21.67 13.70
N TRP A 51 6.84 -22.73 14.44
CA TRP A 51 6.61 -22.74 15.88
C TRP A 51 7.92 -23.16 16.55
N PRO A 52 8.69 -22.20 17.08
CA PRO A 52 9.99 -22.49 17.63
C PRO A 52 9.94 -23.62 18.66
N GLY A 53 10.42 -24.80 18.29
CA GLY A 53 10.27 -26.02 19.07
C GLY A 53 10.86 -25.94 20.47
N ARG A 54 11.93 -25.15 20.62
CA ARG A 54 12.54 -24.87 21.93
C ARG A 54 11.55 -24.29 22.94
N TYR A 55 10.63 -23.45 22.52
CA TYR A 55 9.65 -22.79 23.39
C TYR A 55 8.36 -23.60 23.57
N PHE A 56 8.16 -24.63 22.74
CA PHE A 56 6.96 -25.48 22.77
C PHE A 56 7.22 -26.91 23.24
N GLY A 57 8.43 -27.20 23.75
CA GLY A 57 8.75 -28.49 24.35
C GLY A 57 8.79 -29.65 23.36
N ALA A 58 9.24 -29.40 22.13
CA ALA A 58 9.36 -30.44 21.11
C ALA A 58 10.70 -31.21 21.20
N ARG A 59 11.69 -30.75 21.98
CA ARG A 59 13.01 -31.36 22.13
C ARG A 59 13.20 -31.93 23.54
N GLU A 60 13.94 -33.02 23.63
CA GLU A 60 14.26 -33.68 24.91
C GLU A 60 14.97 -32.75 25.91
N GLU A 61 15.70 -31.78 25.39
CA GLU A 61 16.44 -30.75 26.15
C GLU A 61 15.51 -29.76 26.87
N ASP A 62 14.25 -29.64 26.41
CA ASP A 62 13.27 -28.67 26.92
C ASP A 62 12.23 -29.32 27.88
N ARG A 63 12.55 -30.47 28.47
CA ARG A 63 11.67 -31.20 29.42
C ARG A 63 11.10 -30.30 30.51
N ASN A 64 11.89 -29.34 31.00
CA ASN A 64 11.47 -28.41 32.05
C ASN A 64 10.28 -27.52 31.65
N ILE A 65 10.22 -27.06 30.39
CA ILE A 65 9.09 -26.29 29.89
C ILE A 65 7.88 -27.21 29.68
N PHE A 66 8.09 -28.40 29.17
CA PHE A 66 7.01 -29.36 28.96
C PHE A 66 6.44 -29.91 30.29
N GLU A 67 7.28 -30.15 31.28
CA GLU A 67 6.84 -30.56 32.62
C GLU A 67 6.07 -29.46 33.32
N ARG A 68 6.61 -28.23 33.28
CA ARG A 68 6.00 -27.06 33.90
C ARG A 68 4.67 -26.63 33.25
N TYR A 69 4.56 -26.74 31.94
CA TYR A 69 3.41 -26.29 31.15
C TYR A 69 2.68 -27.41 30.41
N GLY A 70 3.04 -28.66 30.62
CA GLY A 70 2.46 -29.81 29.90
C GLY A 70 0.95 -29.91 30.02
N HIS A 71 0.36 -29.48 31.13
CA HIS A 71 -1.08 -29.40 31.31
C HIS A 71 -1.68 -28.32 30.40
N THR A 72 -1.10 -27.14 30.37
CA THR A 72 -1.52 -26.05 29.49
C THR A 72 -1.40 -26.42 28.02
N PHE A 73 -0.32 -27.07 27.63
CA PHE A 73 -0.13 -27.63 26.29
C PHE A 73 -1.23 -28.63 25.88
N ARG A 74 -1.49 -29.57 26.74
CA ARG A 74 -2.55 -30.59 26.48
C ARG A 74 -3.92 -29.92 26.37
N THR A 75 -4.20 -28.94 27.21
CA THR A 75 -5.48 -28.20 27.21
C THR A 75 -5.63 -27.34 25.99
N LEU A 76 -4.58 -26.57 25.61
CA LEU A 76 -4.57 -25.72 24.42
C LEU A 76 -4.83 -26.50 23.11
N TYR A 77 -4.29 -27.70 22.99
CA TYR A 77 -4.42 -28.51 21.77
C TYR A 77 -5.54 -29.54 21.81
N ARG A 78 -6.11 -29.83 22.98
CA ARG A 78 -7.14 -30.85 23.14
C ARG A 78 -8.39 -30.60 22.30
N TYR A 79 -8.83 -29.34 22.23
CA TYR A 79 -10.06 -28.97 21.54
C TYR A 79 -9.83 -28.20 20.24
N THR A 80 -8.58 -27.94 19.89
CA THR A 80 -8.22 -27.22 18.66
C THR A 80 -7.01 -27.88 17.97
N PRO A 81 -7.17 -29.13 17.50
CA PRO A 81 -6.07 -29.87 16.85
C PRO A 81 -5.50 -29.12 15.64
N THR A 82 -6.31 -28.28 14.95
CA THR A 82 -5.89 -27.44 13.83
C THR A 82 -4.86 -26.38 14.22
N ARG A 83 -4.82 -25.91 15.47
CA ARG A 83 -3.76 -25.02 15.94
C ARG A 83 -2.38 -25.67 15.85
N ARG A 84 -2.29 -26.97 16.13
CA ARG A 84 -1.04 -27.72 16.06
C ARG A 84 -0.72 -28.18 14.64
N SER A 85 -1.68 -28.70 13.90
CA SER A 85 -1.47 -29.22 12.54
C SER A 85 -1.41 -28.10 11.48
N GLY A 86 -2.06 -26.97 11.72
CA GLY A 86 -2.13 -25.87 10.76
C GLY A 86 -0.77 -25.38 10.25
N PRO A 87 0.24 -25.13 11.11
CA PRO A 87 1.58 -24.75 10.68
C PRO A 87 2.23 -25.77 9.75
N TYR A 88 2.08 -27.07 10.03
CA TYR A 88 2.63 -28.14 9.18
C TYR A 88 1.98 -28.16 7.79
N HIS A 89 0.67 -28.01 7.69
CA HIS A 89 -0.03 -27.95 6.40
C HIS A 89 0.38 -26.75 5.57
N ARG A 90 0.46 -25.57 6.20
CA ARG A 90 0.89 -24.34 5.53
C ARG A 90 2.35 -24.42 5.08
N ARG A 91 3.22 -25.00 5.90
CA ARG A 91 4.62 -25.24 5.57
C ARG A 91 4.77 -26.14 4.36
N GLU A 92 4.02 -27.26 4.32
CA GLU A 92 4.03 -28.17 3.17
C GLU A 92 3.52 -27.48 1.90
N TYR A 93 2.47 -26.66 2.01
CA TYR A 93 1.99 -25.84 0.90
C TYR A 93 3.08 -24.91 0.38
N LEU A 94 3.73 -24.15 1.26
CA LEU A 94 4.80 -23.21 0.85
C LEU A 94 6.02 -23.94 0.30
N ARG A 95 6.37 -25.13 0.80
CA ARG A 95 7.44 -25.96 0.23
C ARG A 95 7.16 -26.27 -1.24
N ARG A 96 5.93 -26.67 -1.57
CA ARG A 96 5.51 -26.92 -2.96
C ARG A 96 5.57 -25.66 -3.82
N ILE A 97 5.21 -24.49 -3.28
CA ILE A 97 5.34 -23.22 -4.00
C ILE A 97 6.82 -22.90 -4.28
N VAL A 98 7.70 -23.03 -3.29
CA VAL A 98 9.15 -22.81 -3.46
C VAL A 98 9.74 -23.75 -4.52
N GLU A 99 9.34 -25.04 -4.49
CA GLU A 99 9.78 -26.01 -5.50
C GLU A 99 9.25 -25.69 -6.90
N LEU A 100 7.98 -25.24 -7.00
CA LEU A 100 7.39 -24.83 -8.27
C LEU A 100 8.13 -23.62 -8.85
N ALA A 101 8.38 -22.60 -8.04
CA ALA A 101 9.13 -21.42 -8.43
C ALA A 101 10.57 -21.75 -8.87
N ALA A 102 11.26 -22.60 -8.11
CA ALA A 102 12.62 -23.01 -8.43
C ALA A 102 12.71 -23.70 -9.81
N ARG A 103 11.71 -24.51 -10.20
CA ARG A 103 11.65 -25.13 -11.55
C ARG A 103 11.53 -24.10 -12.67
N GLN A 104 11.02 -22.91 -12.38
CA GLN A 104 10.89 -21.79 -13.32
C GLN A 104 12.06 -20.79 -13.22
N GLY A 105 13.06 -21.06 -12.37
CA GLY A 105 14.18 -20.14 -12.12
C GLY A 105 13.77 -18.90 -11.31
N VAL A 106 12.69 -18.97 -10.53
CA VAL A 106 12.16 -17.87 -9.73
C VAL A 106 12.52 -18.05 -8.27
N GLU A 107 13.14 -17.03 -7.67
CA GLU A 107 13.40 -16.98 -6.23
C GLU A 107 12.12 -16.69 -5.44
N VAL A 108 11.92 -17.36 -4.31
CA VAL A 108 10.83 -17.05 -3.37
C VAL A 108 11.39 -16.39 -2.13
N TRP A 109 10.79 -15.27 -1.76
CA TRP A 109 11.08 -14.49 -0.57
C TRP A 109 9.84 -14.39 0.31
N PHE A 110 10.03 -14.34 1.62
CA PHE A 110 8.95 -13.99 2.53
C PHE A 110 9.10 -12.57 3.02
N GLN A 111 7.99 -11.86 3.11
CA GLN A 111 7.94 -10.58 3.81
C GLN A 111 7.09 -10.72 5.06
N ASN A 112 7.70 -10.44 6.22
CA ASN A 112 7.13 -10.58 7.54
C ASN A 112 7.36 -9.29 8.34
N LYS A 113 6.32 -8.78 9.01
CA LYS A 113 6.47 -7.60 9.88
C LYS A 113 6.86 -8.06 11.27
N GLU A 114 8.02 -7.66 11.73
CA GLU A 114 8.45 -8.02 13.07
C GLU A 114 8.12 -6.91 14.09
N LEU A 115 7.70 -7.21 15.33
CA LEU A 115 7.69 -8.56 15.89
C LEU A 115 6.26 -9.10 15.91
N PHE A 116 6.08 -10.34 15.39
CA PHE A 116 4.85 -11.12 15.53
C PHE A 116 5.12 -12.38 16.36
N PHE A 117 4.07 -12.89 17.04
CA PHE A 117 4.13 -14.10 17.85
C PHE A 117 2.71 -14.63 18.11
N HIS A 118 2.59 -15.90 18.48
CA HIS A 118 1.32 -16.49 18.89
C HIS A 118 0.95 -16.11 20.33
N GLU A 119 -0.33 -15.85 20.59
CA GLU A 119 -0.84 -15.49 21.93
C GLU A 119 -0.52 -16.50 23.00
N VAL A 120 -0.40 -17.76 22.63
CA VAL A 120 -0.02 -18.85 23.54
C VAL A 120 1.30 -18.59 24.27
N PHE A 121 2.21 -17.78 23.70
CA PHE A 121 3.44 -17.40 24.39
C PHE A 121 3.18 -16.60 25.67
N LEU A 122 2.14 -15.77 25.69
CA LEU A 122 1.80 -14.98 26.87
C LEU A 122 1.27 -15.86 28.02
N GLU A 123 0.61 -16.97 27.67
CA GLU A 123 0.15 -17.93 28.67
C GLU A 123 1.33 -18.74 29.26
N LEU A 124 2.34 -19.05 28.41
CA LEU A 124 3.52 -19.81 28.80
C LEU A 124 4.61 -18.96 29.44
N GLN A 125 4.64 -17.67 29.13
CA GLN A 125 5.67 -16.72 29.55
C GLN A 125 5.01 -15.44 30.12
N PRO A 126 4.31 -15.54 31.27
CA PRO A 126 3.54 -14.42 31.83
C PRO A 126 4.42 -13.20 32.18
N GLN A 127 5.74 -13.41 32.41
CA GLN A 127 6.70 -12.33 32.67
C GLN A 127 6.92 -11.37 31.48
N LEU A 128 6.46 -11.75 30.28
CA LEU A 128 6.50 -10.87 29.11
C LEU A 128 5.53 -9.69 29.24
N THR A 129 4.52 -9.82 30.11
CA THR A 129 3.58 -8.76 30.46
C THR A 129 4.03 -8.11 31.75
N LYS A 130 4.26 -6.80 31.75
CA LYS A 130 4.63 -5.97 32.90
C LYS A 130 3.65 -4.82 33.04
N ASP A 131 3.11 -4.64 34.22
CA ASP A 131 2.12 -3.59 34.51
C ASP A 131 0.92 -3.57 33.51
N GLY A 132 0.48 -4.75 33.09
CA GLY A 132 -0.63 -4.90 32.15
C GLY A 132 -0.27 -4.63 30.68
N ALA A 133 0.99 -4.34 30.37
CA ALA A 133 1.47 -4.11 29.00
C ALA A 133 2.58 -5.11 28.60
N LEU A 134 2.66 -5.45 27.33
CA LEU A 134 3.77 -6.21 26.78
C LEU A 134 5.05 -5.38 26.83
N CYS A 135 6.16 -6.02 27.25
CA CYS A 135 7.47 -5.37 27.29
C CYS A 135 8.26 -5.70 26.02
N PRO A 136 8.41 -4.78 25.06
CA PRO A 136 9.18 -5.04 23.83
C PRO A 136 10.68 -5.20 24.08
N SER A 137 11.19 -4.71 25.19
CA SER A 137 12.62 -4.77 25.57
C SER A 137 13.00 -6.06 26.30
N GLU A 138 12.06 -6.99 26.52
CA GLU A 138 12.35 -8.25 27.18
C GLU A 138 13.33 -9.09 26.34
N PRO A 139 14.46 -9.56 26.90
CA PRO A 139 15.46 -10.35 26.15
C PRO A 139 14.90 -11.57 25.44
N PHE A 140 13.87 -12.17 26.01
CA PHE A 140 13.14 -13.31 25.42
C PHE A 140 12.81 -13.09 23.93
N TRP A 141 12.37 -11.89 23.54
CA TRP A 141 11.92 -11.63 22.18
C TRP A 141 13.03 -11.75 21.14
N PHE A 142 14.25 -11.34 21.49
CA PHE A 142 15.39 -11.43 20.58
C PHE A 142 15.85 -12.88 20.40
N GLU A 143 15.85 -13.68 21.48
CA GLU A 143 16.13 -15.12 21.41
C GLU A 143 15.04 -15.86 20.63
N PHE A 144 13.77 -15.51 20.86
CA PHE A 144 12.63 -16.07 20.14
C PHE A 144 12.74 -15.82 18.64
N VAL A 145 13.06 -14.60 18.22
CA VAL A 145 13.24 -14.25 16.80
C VAL A 145 14.41 -15.03 16.20
N GLU A 146 15.53 -15.14 16.88
CA GLU A 146 16.66 -15.93 16.41
C GLU A 146 16.28 -17.40 16.21
N GLN A 147 15.59 -18.00 17.16
CA GLN A 147 15.10 -19.38 17.04
C GLN A 147 14.05 -19.53 15.91
N LYS A 148 13.15 -18.55 15.77
CA LYS A 148 12.12 -18.55 14.72
C LYS A 148 12.74 -18.60 13.32
N TYR A 149 13.72 -17.77 13.04
CA TYR A 149 14.39 -17.76 11.73
C TYR A 149 15.35 -18.95 11.53
N THR A 150 15.94 -19.47 12.59
CA THR A 150 16.70 -20.73 12.53
C THR A 150 15.81 -21.88 12.05
N GLU A 151 14.63 -22.05 12.64
CA GLU A 151 13.69 -23.11 12.24
C GLU A 151 13.10 -22.85 10.85
N LEU A 152 12.85 -21.59 10.48
CA LEU A 152 12.36 -21.26 9.14
C LEU A 152 13.25 -21.86 8.05
N PHE A 153 14.56 -21.62 8.12
CA PHE A 153 15.49 -22.08 7.08
C PHE A 153 15.85 -23.57 7.20
N GLN A 154 15.69 -24.17 8.37
CA GLN A 154 15.74 -25.63 8.49
C GLN A 154 14.57 -26.30 7.77
N GLU A 155 13.38 -25.71 7.85
CA GLU A 155 12.16 -26.29 7.29
C GLU A 155 11.92 -25.91 5.82
N LEU A 156 12.39 -24.74 5.40
CA LEU A 156 12.26 -24.22 4.04
C LEU A 156 13.63 -23.78 3.48
N PRO A 157 14.56 -24.72 3.27
CA PRO A 157 15.91 -24.38 2.83
C PRO A 157 15.98 -23.79 1.41
N GLY A 158 14.93 -23.98 0.60
CA GLY A 158 14.84 -23.40 -0.74
C GLY A 158 14.40 -21.92 -0.77
N LEU A 159 14.02 -21.34 0.37
CA LEU A 159 13.68 -19.92 0.44
C LEU A 159 14.91 -19.04 0.21
N ALA A 160 14.82 -18.02 -0.65
CA ALA A 160 15.96 -17.18 -1.01
C ALA A 160 16.34 -16.17 0.09
N GLY A 161 15.33 -15.69 0.82
CA GLY A 161 15.55 -14.72 1.89
C GLY A 161 14.28 -14.21 2.53
N VAL A 162 14.45 -13.20 3.38
CA VAL A 162 13.37 -12.55 4.11
C VAL A 162 13.46 -11.04 3.91
N VAL A 163 12.30 -10.41 3.71
CA VAL A 163 12.10 -8.97 3.83
C VAL A 163 11.39 -8.71 5.14
N THR A 164 11.86 -7.79 5.96
CA THR A 164 11.20 -7.41 7.21
C THR A 164 10.91 -5.92 7.28
N ALA A 165 9.78 -5.56 7.88
CA ALA A 165 9.47 -4.19 8.28
C ALA A 165 9.38 -4.17 9.81
N PRO A 166 10.49 -3.87 10.51
CA PRO A 166 10.53 -3.94 11.96
C PRO A 166 9.85 -2.74 12.61
N GLY A 167 9.10 -2.99 13.69
CA GLY A 167 8.59 -1.94 14.57
C GLY A 167 7.52 -1.03 13.96
N THR A 168 6.78 -1.50 12.98
CA THR A 168 5.64 -0.76 12.42
C THR A 168 4.45 -0.77 13.38
N GLY A 169 3.49 0.16 13.20
CA GLY A 169 2.22 0.13 13.94
C GLY A 169 1.37 -1.12 13.67
N GLU A 170 1.70 -1.88 12.62
CA GLU A 170 1.06 -3.14 12.25
C GLU A 170 1.77 -4.36 12.84
N SER A 171 2.93 -4.19 13.47
CA SER A 171 3.60 -5.22 14.26
C SER A 171 2.82 -5.45 15.55
N ARG A 172 2.78 -6.69 16.02
CA ARG A 172 2.11 -7.01 17.28
C ARG A 172 2.83 -6.42 18.48
N LEU A 173 4.14 -6.27 18.37
CA LEU A 173 4.99 -5.70 19.39
C LEU A 173 6.11 -4.85 18.80
N SER A 174 6.25 -3.61 19.25
CA SER A 174 7.37 -2.74 18.91
C SER A 174 7.68 -1.74 20.01
N ILE A 175 8.92 -1.25 20.05
CA ILE A 175 9.36 -0.24 21.02
C ILE A 175 8.64 1.10 20.84
N THR A 176 8.19 1.41 19.64
CA THR A 176 7.50 2.66 19.32
C THR A 176 5.99 2.61 19.62
N ALA A 177 5.34 1.48 19.37
CA ALA A 177 3.89 1.33 19.54
C ALA A 177 3.49 0.79 20.92
N ASN A 178 4.33 -0.05 21.57
CA ASN A 178 3.97 -0.80 22.78
C ASN A 178 4.90 -0.56 23.96
N ARG A 179 5.68 0.52 23.96
CA ARG A 179 6.65 0.82 25.02
C ARG A 179 5.97 0.86 26.40
N CYS A 180 6.33 -0.08 27.26
CA CYS A 180 5.87 -0.07 28.64
C CYS A 180 6.74 0.86 29.54
N ARG A 181 6.33 1.08 30.81
CA ARG A 181 7.03 1.97 31.74
C ARG A 181 8.09 1.26 32.59
N CYS A 182 8.46 0.02 32.29
CA CYS A 182 9.44 -0.74 33.08
C CYS A 182 10.87 -0.22 32.87
N ALA A 183 11.77 -0.59 33.80
CA ALA A 183 13.18 -0.17 33.77
C ALA A 183 13.91 -0.59 32.47
N LEU A 184 13.56 -1.75 31.88
CA LEU A 184 14.16 -2.19 30.61
C LEU A 184 13.79 -1.25 29.46
N CYS A 185 12.50 -0.89 29.33
CA CYS A 185 12.06 0.03 28.29
C CYS A 185 12.55 1.46 28.52
N ALA A 186 12.72 1.87 29.78
CA ALA A 186 13.27 3.19 30.10
C ALA A 186 14.72 3.36 29.63
N GLN A 187 15.49 2.26 29.63
CA GLN A 187 16.90 2.24 29.21
C GLN A 187 17.09 1.94 27.72
N MET A 188 16.09 1.37 27.04
CA MET A 188 16.17 0.97 25.63
C MET A 188 15.79 2.12 24.71
N THR A 189 16.68 2.54 23.84
CA THR A 189 16.35 3.47 22.75
C THR A 189 15.70 2.73 21.56
N PRO A 190 14.88 3.39 20.73
CA PRO A 190 14.36 2.78 19.50
C PRO A 190 15.48 2.25 18.59
N ARG A 191 16.56 3.00 18.41
CA ARG A 191 17.74 2.59 17.64
C ARG A 191 18.36 1.28 18.14
N GLU A 192 18.60 1.16 19.46
CA GLU A 192 19.13 -0.07 20.04
C GLU A 192 18.19 -1.25 19.86
N TRP A 193 16.89 -1.01 20.04
CA TRP A 193 15.87 -2.04 19.83
C TRP A 193 15.86 -2.55 18.40
N TYR A 194 15.87 -1.65 17.41
CA TYR A 194 15.98 -2.01 15.99
C TYR A 194 17.25 -2.81 15.71
N SER A 195 18.41 -2.35 16.22
CA SER A 195 19.69 -3.03 16.01
C SER A 195 19.68 -4.44 16.59
N ARG A 196 19.12 -4.63 17.79
CA ARG A 196 19.00 -5.96 18.42
C ARG A 196 18.05 -6.88 17.67
N LEU A 197 16.87 -6.39 17.27
CA LEU A 197 15.88 -7.17 16.56
C LEU A 197 16.40 -7.64 15.19
N ILE A 198 16.92 -6.71 14.40
CA ILE A 198 17.46 -7.01 13.07
C ILE A 198 18.69 -7.92 13.19
N GLY A 199 19.55 -7.70 14.19
CA GLY A 199 20.68 -8.59 14.47
C GLY A 199 20.25 -10.00 14.85
N ALA A 200 19.18 -10.16 15.61
CA ALA A 200 18.60 -11.47 15.96
C ALA A 200 18.04 -12.20 14.74
N MET A 201 17.49 -11.48 13.78
CA MET A 201 17.05 -12.05 12.49
C MET A 201 18.25 -12.41 11.60
N HIS A 202 19.19 -11.50 11.48
CA HIS A 202 20.33 -11.63 10.55
C HIS A 202 21.20 -12.86 10.85
N ARG A 203 21.53 -13.12 12.11
CA ARG A 203 22.41 -14.23 12.48
C ARG A 203 21.99 -15.58 11.89
N PRO A 204 20.75 -16.07 12.13
CA PRO A 204 20.32 -17.35 11.55
C PRO A 204 20.13 -17.30 10.03
N ILE A 205 19.70 -16.17 9.46
CA ILE A 205 19.52 -15.99 8.02
C ILE A 205 20.87 -16.08 7.30
N ALA A 206 21.88 -15.36 7.80
CA ALA A 206 23.23 -15.39 7.25
C ALA A 206 23.89 -16.77 7.44
N ALA A 207 23.69 -17.43 8.59
CA ALA A 207 24.18 -18.79 8.85
C ALA A 207 23.59 -19.83 7.88
N ALA A 208 22.37 -19.59 7.39
CA ALA A 208 21.74 -20.40 6.35
C ALA A 208 22.21 -20.03 4.92
N GLY A 209 23.12 -19.07 4.75
CA GLY A 209 23.55 -18.57 3.45
C GLY A 209 22.45 -17.82 2.69
N ARG A 210 21.51 -17.18 3.40
CA ARG A 210 20.35 -16.48 2.85
C ARG A 210 20.43 -14.99 3.12
N SER A 211 19.58 -14.20 2.45
CA SER A 211 19.63 -12.75 2.50
C SER A 211 18.51 -12.16 3.37
N LEU A 212 18.85 -11.11 4.10
CA LEU A 212 17.90 -10.26 4.81
C LEU A 212 17.82 -8.90 4.13
N MET A 213 16.59 -8.48 3.82
CA MET A 213 16.26 -7.12 3.41
C MET A 213 15.43 -6.46 4.51
N VAL A 214 15.76 -5.23 4.86
CA VAL A 214 14.96 -4.44 5.79
C VAL A 214 14.22 -3.36 5.03
N ARG A 215 12.91 -3.35 5.19
CA ARG A 215 12.01 -2.39 4.57
C ARG A 215 11.86 -1.17 5.46
N ASP A 216 12.06 0.00 4.91
CA ASP A 216 11.74 1.26 5.57
C ASP A 216 10.23 1.52 5.53
N PHE A 217 9.53 0.95 6.50
CA PHE A 217 8.09 1.12 6.63
C PHE A 217 7.74 1.59 8.05
N VAL A 218 7.93 2.88 8.28
CA VAL A 218 7.59 3.56 9.52
C VAL A 218 6.75 4.80 9.24
N PHE A 219 5.85 5.14 10.14
CA PHE A 219 4.81 6.14 9.90
C PHE A 219 5.22 7.59 10.23
N SER A 220 6.44 7.83 10.66
CA SER A 220 6.92 9.17 10.94
C SER A 220 8.35 9.39 10.48
N LYS A 221 8.68 10.62 10.12
CA LYS A 221 10.03 11.02 9.74
C LYS A 221 11.06 10.71 10.82
N GLN A 222 10.70 10.94 12.09
CA GLN A 222 11.57 10.62 13.23
C GLN A 222 11.87 9.12 13.33
N ALA A 223 10.85 8.26 13.20
CA ALA A 223 11.04 6.81 13.22
C ALA A 223 11.89 6.33 12.03
N GLN A 224 11.77 6.97 10.86
CA GLN A 224 12.65 6.70 9.72
C GLN A 224 14.11 7.07 10.00
N GLU A 225 14.35 8.18 10.66
CA GLU A 225 15.69 8.62 11.05
C GLU A 225 16.33 7.66 12.06
N GLU A 226 15.57 7.18 13.04
CA GLU A 226 16.02 6.19 14.03
C GLU A 226 16.37 4.84 13.37
N LEU A 227 15.52 4.36 12.45
CA LEU A 227 15.79 3.14 11.70
C LEU A 227 17.03 3.30 10.81
N ALA A 228 17.16 4.44 10.13
CA ALA A 228 18.34 4.74 9.30
C ALA A 228 19.63 4.85 10.11
N ALA A 229 19.54 5.39 11.33
CA ALA A 229 20.68 5.42 12.24
C ALA A 229 21.09 4.00 12.67
N ALA A 230 20.12 3.12 12.94
CA ALA A 230 20.38 1.72 13.23
C ALA A 230 21.07 1.01 12.05
N PHE A 231 20.70 1.27 10.80
CA PHE A 231 21.35 0.68 9.62
C PHE A 231 22.87 0.94 9.55
N LYS A 232 23.34 2.08 10.00
CA LYS A 232 24.79 2.40 9.95
C LYS A 232 25.65 1.44 10.78
N GLU A 233 25.05 0.81 11.78
CA GLU A 233 25.73 -0.10 12.72
C GLU A 233 25.56 -1.57 12.36
N MET A 234 24.72 -1.88 11.37
CA MET A 234 24.41 -3.25 10.97
C MET A 234 25.41 -3.80 9.95
N PRO A 235 25.55 -5.14 9.84
CA PRO A 235 26.32 -5.79 8.79
C PRO A 235 25.98 -5.28 7.40
N ALA A 236 26.98 -5.15 6.53
CA ALA A 236 26.83 -4.54 5.20
C ALA A 236 26.03 -5.41 4.20
N ASP A 237 25.91 -6.70 4.47
CA ASP A 237 25.15 -7.67 3.66
C ASP A 237 23.64 -7.61 3.90
N ILE A 238 23.18 -6.89 4.93
CA ILE A 238 21.77 -6.58 5.11
C ILE A 238 21.37 -5.52 4.08
N GLY A 239 20.43 -5.86 3.19
CA GLY A 239 19.93 -4.92 2.19
C GLY A 239 18.78 -4.06 2.70
N VAL A 240 18.38 -3.07 1.90
CA VAL A 240 17.30 -2.12 2.21
C VAL A 240 16.29 -2.08 1.07
N SER A 241 15.02 -2.18 1.39
CA SER A 241 13.92 -1.98 0.44
C SER A 241 13.19 -0.66 0.78
N LEU A 242 13.05 0.21 -0.20
CA LEU A 242 12.41 1.53 -0.06
C LEU A 242 11.23 1.64 -1.00
N LYS A 243 10.13 2.21 -0.54
CA LYS A 243 9.07 2.66 -1.44
C LYS A 243 9.61 3.75 -2.37
N ASN A 244 9.09 3.84 -3.57
CA ASN A 244 9.49 4.84 -4.55
C ASN A 244 9.21 6.28 -4.11
N THR A 245 8.26 6.47 -3.19
CA THR A 245 7.93 7.74 -2.53
C THR A 245 8.25 7.69 -1.04
N PRO A 246 8.48 8.82 -0.37
CA PRO A 246 8.93 8.84 1.02
C PRO A 246 7.83 8.43 2.00
N HIS A 247 6.56 8.57 1.61
CA HIS A 247 5.41 8.22 2.42
C HIS A 247 4.43 7.39 1.59
N ASP A 248 4.27 6.13 1.95
CA ASP A 248 3.50 5.15 1.21
C ASP A 248 3.79 5.15 -0.31
N TYR A 249 2.80 4.96 -1.17
CA TYR A 249 2.96 4.93 -2.63
C TYR A 249 2.16 6.05 -3.30
N TYR A 250 2.09 7.23 -2.68
CA TYR A 250 1.39 8.37 -3.25
C TYR A 250 2.13 8.91 -4.48
N PRO A 251 1.60 8.76 -5.72
CA PRO A 251 2.37 9.13 -6.91
C PRO A 251 2.63 10.64 -7.02
N SER A 252 1.84 11.48 -6.34
CA SER A 252 2.05 12.94 -6.28
C SER A 252 3.22 13.36 -5.39
N PHE A 253 3.75 12.45 -4.55
CA PHE A 253 4.87 12.75 -3.68
C PHE A 253 6.20 12.70 -4.44
N PRO A 254 7.24 13.42 -3.98
CA PRO A 254 8.57 13.34 -4.57
C PRO A 254 9.14 11.92 -4.46
N ASP A 255 10.29 11.70 -5.10
CA ASP A 255 11.05 10.47 -4.88
C ASP A 255 11.46 10.33 -3.42
N ASN A 256 11.53 9.11 -2.94
CA ASN A 256 12.06 8.84 -1.62
C ASN A 256 13.51 9.34 -1.53
N PRO A 257 13.82 10.30 -0.65
CA PRO A 257 15.12 10.97 -0.61
C PRO A 257 16.26 10.03 -0.16
N ARG A 258 15.95 8.81 0.26
CA ARG A 258 16.92 7.79 0.68
C ARG A 258 17.39 6.89 -0.45
N ILE A 259 16.72 6.92 -1.60
CA ILE A 259 17.16 6.15 -2.77
C ILE A 259 18.59 6.55 -3.13
N GLY A 260 19.49 5.55 -3.21
CA GLY A 260 20.92 5.75 -3.43
C GLY A 260 21.71 6.27 -2.21
N ARG A 261 21.07 6.45 -1.04
CA ARG A 261 21.71 7.01 0.16
C ARG A 261 21.74 6.06 1.37
N VAL A 262 21.73 4.77 1.12
CA VAL A 262 21.76 3.72 2.15
C VAL A 262 23.15 3.12 2.37
N GLY A 263 24.20 3.75 1.86
CA GLY A 263 25.57 3.24 1.84
C GLY A 263 25.79 2.17 0.76
N ALA A 264 26.87 1.39 0.86
CA ALA A 264 27.20 0.33 -0.09
C ALA A 264 26.35 -0.95 0.10
N ARG A 265 25.07 -0.80 0.41
CA ARG A 265 24.15 -1.90 0.66
C ARG A 265 23.35 -2.22 -0.59
N ARG A 266 22.95 -3.49 -0.74
CA ARG A 266 21.90 -3.85 -1.71
C ARG A 266 20.66 -3.02 -1.47
N GLN A 267 20.10 -2.47 -2.52
CA GLN A 267 18.89 -1.64 -2.43
C GLN A 267 17.86 -2.06 -3.45
N TRP A 268 16.61 -2.13 -2.99
CA TRP A 268 15.44 -2.30 -3.86
C TRP A 268 14.53 -1.08 -3.75
N VAL A 269 13.78 -0.82 -4.81
CA VAL A 269 12.72 0.19 -4.87
C VAL A 269 11.38 -0.48 -5.13
N GLU A 270 10.34 -0.07 -4.39
CA GLU A 270 9.01 -0.68 -4.43
C GLU A 270 8.01 0.23 -5.16
N PHE A 271 7.14 -0.38 -5.98
CA PHE A 271 6.08 0.25 -6.73
C PHE A 271 4.74 -0.44 -6.46
N ASP A 272 3.65 0.33 -6.36
CA ASP A 272 2.31 -0.21 -6.19
C ASP A 272 1.58 -0.29 -7.53
N CYS A 273 1.38 -1.49 -8.06
CA CYS A 273 0.66 -1.71 -9.32
C CYS A 273 -0.85 -1.69 -9.17
N MET A 274 -1.36 -1.98 -7.97
CA MET A 274 -2.78 -2.05 -7.73
C MET A 274 -3.44 -0.68 -7.62
N GLY A 275 -2.76 0.26 -6.97
CA GLY A 275 -3.26 1.61 -6.78
C GLY A 275 -4.01 1.84 -5.47
N GLN A 276 -3.49 1.34 -4.35
CA GLN A 276 -4.07 1.55 -3.02
C GLN A 276 -4.39 3.03 -2.75
N TYR A 277 -3.56 3.93 -3.25
CA TYR A 277 -3.66 5.37 -3.02
C TYR A 277 -4.18 6.16 -4.22
N PHE A 278 -4.53 5.47 -5.31
CA PHE A 278 -4.98 6.09 -6.56
C PHE A 278 -6.11 5.29 -7.25
N GLY A 279 -7.09 4.86 -6.43
CA GLY A 279 -8.37 4.33 -6.91
C GLY A 279 -8.46 2.80 -7.03
N TRP A 280 -7.52 2.03 -6.46
CA TRP A 280 -7.57 0.56 -6.37
C TRP A 280 -7.80 -0.17 -7.71
N GLY A 281 -7.44 0.46 -8.83
CA GLY A 281 -7.75 -0.04 -10.16
C GLY A 281 -9.23 0.00 -10.57
N ILE A 282 -10.13 0.49 -9.70
CA ILE A 282 -11.49 0.92 -10.06
C ILE A 282 -11.40 2.16 -10.95
N ALA A 283 -10.52 3.08 -10.62
CA ALA A 283 -10.07 4.13 -11.52
C ALA A 283 -8.77 3.67 -12.19
N PRO A 284 -8.75 3.44 -13.50
CA PRO A 284 -7.51 3.23 -14.23
C PRO A 284 -6.57 4.41 -13.98
N ALA A 285 -5.36 4.11 -13.50
CA ALA A 285 -4.32 5.10 -13.25
C ALA A 285 -2.98 4.55 -13.74
N VAL A 286 -2.67 4.82 -15.00
CA VAL A 286 -1.46 4.32 -15.64
C VAL A 286 -0.30 5.26 -15.36
N LEU A 287 0.79 4.71 -14.82
CA LEU A 287 1.95 5.44 -14.30
C LEU A 287 3.24 5.17 -15.11
N ILE A 288 3.13 4.76 -16.38
CA ILE A 288 4.28 4.35 -17.21
C ILE A 288 5.35 5.44 -17.27
N GLU A 289 4.96 6.68 -17.59
CA GLU A 289 5.90 7.81 -17.73
C GLU A 289 6.55 8.17 -16.39
N ASP A 290 5.76 8.27 -15.31
CA ASP A 290 6.26 8.53 -13.95
C ASP A 290 7.24 7.42 -13.52
N TRP A 291 6.89 6.16 -13.74
CA TRP A 291 7.75 5.05 -13.36
C TRP A 291 9.03 4.98 -14.18
N ARG A 292 8.96 5.25 -15.48
CA ARG A 292 10.17 5.38 -16.33
C ARG A 292 11.14 6.40 -15.76
N ALA A 293 10.64 7.57 -15.37
CA ALA A 293 11.46 8.63 -14.78
C ALA A 293 12.03 8.21 -13.41
N ARG A 294 11.20 7.65 -12.51
CA ARG A 294 11.64 7.20 -11.17
C ARG A 294 12.62 6.04 -11.25
N MET A 295 12.37 5.05 -12.12
CA MET A 295 13.30 3.93 -12.35
C MET A 295 14.62 4.42 -12.95
N GLY A 296 14.58 5.37 -13.88
CA GLY A 296 15.80 5.98 -14.43
C GLY A 296 16.67 6.62 -13.35
N ARG A 297 16.06 7.35 -12.40
CA ARG A 297 16.79 7.92 -11.27
C ARG A 297 17.30 6.84 -10.29
N ALA A 298 16.53 5.80 -10.05
CA ALA A 298 16.95 4.67 -9.21
C ALA A 298 18.16 3.92 -9.82
N VAL A 299 18.16 3.70 -11.13
CA VAL A 299 19.30 3.11 -11.86
C VAL A 299 20.53 4.01 -11.76
N ALA A 300 20.38 5.32 -11.97
CA ALA A 300 21.46 6.28 -11.81
C ALA A 300 22.03 6.33 -10.38
N ALA A 301 21.23 5.91 -9.40
CA ALA A 301 21.62 5.76 -7.99
C ALA A 301 22.09 4.33 -7.64
N GLU A 302 22.36 3.49 -8.62
CA GLU A 302 22.88 2.11 -8.48
C GLU A 302 21.97 1.18 -7.66
N VAL A 303 20.64 1.41 -7.70
CA VAL A 303 19.67 0.51 -7.09
C VAL A 303 19.65 -0.82 -7.83
N GLU A 304 19.77 -1.93 -7.09
CA GLU A 304 19.90 -3.28 -7.67
C GLU A 304 18.58 -3.82 -8.19
N GLY A 305 17.46 -3.50 -7.54
CA GLY A 305 16.20 -4.18 -7.83
C GLY A 305 14.96 -3.33 -7.71
N ALA A 306 13.89 -3.84 -8.35
CA ALA A 306 12.54 -3.29 -8.25
C ALA A 306 11.54 -4.35 -7.80
N VAL A 307 10.60 -3.95 -6.96
CA VAL A 307 9.51 -4.77 -6.42
C VAL A 307 8.17 -4.17 -6.85
N PHE A 308 7.30 -5.00 -7.39
CA PHE A 308 5.99 -4.60 -7.91
C PHE A 308 4.89 -5.28 -7.11
N ARG A 309 4.19 -4.50 -6.28
CA ARG A 309 3.11 -4.96 -5.42
C ARG A 309 1.80 -5.07 -6.19
N THR A 310 1.11 -6.21 -6.08
CA THR A 310 -0.11 -6.50 -6.84
C THR A 310 -1.41 -6.36 -6.08
N ASP A 311 -1.37 -6.35 -4.74
CA ASP A 311 -2.55 -6.40 -3.88
C ASP A 311 -2.26 -5.87 -2.47
N TRP A 312 -3.26 -5.91 -1.59
CA TRP A 312 -3.16 -5.44 -0.20
C TRP A 312 -3.91 -6.36 0.76
N GLU A 313 -3.44 -6.48 2.01
CA GLU A 313 -3.95 -7.42 3.00
C GLU A 313 -5.42 -7.25 3.36
N SER A 314 -5.98 -6.06 3.20
CA SER A 314 -7.36 -5.75 3.57
C SER A 314 -8.37 -5.94 2.43
N LEU A 315 -7.92 -6.27 1.22
CA LEU A 315 -8.78 -6.55 0.07
C LEU A 315 -8.60 -7.98 -0.44
N ASP A 316 -9.28 -8.89 0.20
CA ASP A 316 -9.14 -10.32 0.00
C ASP A 316 -9.62 -10.90 -1.35
N SER A 317 -10.25 -10.09 -2.19
CA SER A 317 -10.87 -10.55 -3.43
C SER A 317 -10.40 -9.78 -4.66
N HIS A 318 -9.36 -8.93 -4.53
CA HIS A 318 -8.99 -7.98 -5.55
C HIS A 318 -7.47 -7.80 -5.63
N SER A 319 -6.93 -7.78 -6.85
CA SER A 319 -5.54 -7.48 -7.13
C SER A 319 -5.40 -6.75 -8.47
N ALA A 320 -4.21 -6.26 -8.78
CA ALA A 320 -3.92 -5.65 -10.08
C ALA A 320 -4.30 -6.57 -11.26
N PHE A 321 -4.22 -7.89 -11.06
CA PHE A 321 -4.58 -8.87 -12.10
C PHE A 321 -6.06 -8.84 -12.53
N GLU A 322 -6.95 -8.33 -11.70
CA GLU A 322 -8.38 -8.22 -11.98
C GLU A 322 -8.79 -6.85 -12.53
N THR A 323 -7.84 -5.91 -12.70
CA THR A 323 -8.13 -4.52 -13.06
C THR A 323 -7.37 -4.06 -14.30
N VAL A 324 -7.74 -2.88 -14.82
CA VAL A 324 -6.98 -2.21 -15.89
C VAL A 324 -5.56 -1.83 -15.43
N ASN A 325 -5.34 -1.62 -14.12
CA ASN A 325 -4.00 -1.33 -13.56
C ASN A 325 -3.00 -2.48 -13.72
N LEU A 326 -3.41 -3.65 -14.24
CA LEU A 326 -2.49 -4.67 -14.73
C LEU A 326 -1.50 -4.13 -15.78
N VAL A 327 -1.86 -3.07 -16.51
CA VAL A 327 -0.93 -2.32 -17.37
C VAL A 327 0.29 -1.85 -16.61
N ASN A 328 0.14 -1.37 -15.37
CA ASN A 328 1.25 -0.93 -14.53
C ASN A 328 2.20 -2.11 -14.20
N LEU A 329 1.66 -3.31 -13.97
CA LEU A 329 2.51 -4.48 -13.71
C LEU A 329 3.29 -4.89 -14.97
N HIS A 330 2.68 -4.83 -16.17
CA HIS A 330 3.40 -5.01 -17.44
C HIS A 330 4.47 -3.93 -17.64
N ALA A 331 4.13 -2.67 -17.36
CA ALA A 331 5.07 -1.55 -17.40
C ALA A 331 6.26 -1.79 -16.46
N GLY A 332 6.00 -2.15 -15.21
CA GLY A 332 7.03 -2.45 -14.23
C GLY A 332 7.97 -3.56 -14.68
N ALA A 333 7.43 -4.67 -15.18
CA ALA A 333 8.21 -5.78 -15.68
C ALA A 333 9.08 -5.41 -16.90
N MET A 334 8.49 -4.72 -17.88
CA MET A 334 9.19 -4.36 -19.13
C MET A 334 10.22 -3.25 -18.90
N LEU A 335 9.85 -2.16 -18.18
CA LEU A 335 10.78 -1.08 -17.83
C LEU A 335 11.88 -1.54 -16.88
N GLY A 336 11.58 -2.47 -15.99
CA GLY A 336 12.56 -3.11 -15.12
C GLY A 336 13.64 -3.89 -15.87
N ARG A 337 13.39 -4.25 -17.13
CA ARG A 337 14.35 -4.87 -18.02
C ARG A 337 15.03 -3.88 -18.96
N ASP A 338 14.24 -2.96 -19.52
CA ASP A 338 14.72 -1.98 -20.50
C ASP A 338 13.88 -0.70 -20.44
N LEU A 339 14.48 0.38 -19.98
CA LEU A 339 13.81 1.69 -19.89
C LEU A 339 13.46 2.29 -21.26
N SER A 340 14.05 1.79 -22.34
CA SER A 340 13.82 2.31 -23.70
C SER A 340 12.55 1.75 -24.38
N VAL A 341 11.87 0.79 -23.75
CA VAL A 341 10.65 0.18 -24.31
C VAL A 341 9.59 1.27 -24.58
N PRO A 342 9.06 1.36 -25.81
CA PRO A 342 8.02 2.34 -26.13
C PRO A 342 6.71 2.04 -25.40
N GLU A 343 5.96 3.07 -25.02
CA GLU A 343 4.71 2.91 -24.26
C GLU A 343 3.66 2.11 -25.05
N THR A 344 3.51 2.38 -26.36
CA THR A 344 2.66 1.58 -27.24
C THR A 344 2.95 0.09 -27.16
N GLY A 345 4.23 -0.29 -27.02
CA GLY A 345 4.63 -1.69 -26.85
C GLY A 345 4.16 -2.30 -25.54
N ILE A 346 4.15 -1.52 -24.45
CA ILE A 346 3.65 -1.95 -23.14
C ILE A 346 2.14 -2.20 -23.21
N TYR A 347 1.38 -1.28 -23.80
CA TYR A 347 -0.06 -1.44 -23.98
C TYR A 347 -0.39 -2.63 -24.89
N ALA A 348 0.35 -2.81 -25.98
CA ALA A 348 0.16 -3.94 -26.88
C ALA A 348 0.41 -5.28 -26.16
N GLU A 349 1.49 -5.39 -25.40
CA GLU A 349 1.79 -6.61 -24.62
C GLU A 349 0.69 -6.91 -23.59
N TRP A 350 0.22 -5.89 -22.86
CA TRP A 350 -0.90 -6.03 -21.95
C TRP A 350 -2.16 -6.58 -22.65
N MET A 351 -2.53 -6.01 -23.80
CA MET A 351 -3.74 -6.43 -24.54
C MET A 351 -3.61 -7.86 -25.07
N VAL A 352 -2.44 -8.23 -25.58
CA VAL A 352 -2.17 -9.60 -26.03
C VAL A 352 -2.27 -10.59 -24.89
N ARG A 353 -1.63 -10.30 -23.75
CA ARG A 353 -1.64 -11.19 -22.58
C ARG A 353 -3.00 -11.31 -21.90
N GLN A 354 -3.85 -10.32 -22.09
CA GLN A 354 -5.25 -10.38 -21.64
C GLN A 354 -6.20 -10.94 -22.72
N GLU A 355 -5.66 -11.49 -23.79
CA GLU A 355 -6.41 -12.09 -24.91
C GLU A 355 -7.49 -11.15 -25.48
N MET A 356 -7.19 -9.84 -25.52
CA MET A 356 -8.16 -8.82 -25.96
C MET A 356 -8.23 -8.68 -27.49
N LEU A 357 -7.28 -9.26 -28.22
CA LEU A 357 -7.19 -9.16 -29.69
C LEU A 357 -7.88 -10.34 -30.38
N GLU A 358 -8.53 -10.10 -31.52
CA GLU A 358 -9.09 -11.14 -32.39
C GLU A 358 -7.99 -12.04 -32.98
N ALA A 359 -6.88 -11.42 -33.42
CA ALA A 359 -5.68 -12.10 -33.88
C ALA A 359 -4.44 -11.42 -33.32
N ASP A 360 -3.39 -12.20 -33.07
CA ASP A 360 -2.10 -11.69 -32.57
C ASP A 360 -1.17 -11.35 -33.74
N THR A 361 -1.60 -10.41 -34.61
CA THR A 361 -0.81 -9.91 -35.72
C THR A 361 -0.01 -8.66 -35.34
N PRO A 362 1.13 -8.35 -36.00
CA PRO A 362 1.84 -7.10 -35.78
C PRO A 362 0.96 -5.85 -36.00
N GLU A 363 0.07 -5.89 -36.98
CA GLU A 363 -0.86 -4.81 -37.31
C GLU A 363 -1.87 -4.58 -36.20
N ASP A 364 -2.49 -5.66 -35.69
CA ASP A 364 -3.45 -5.56 -34.57
C ASP A 364 -2.76 -5.10 -33.29
N ARG A 365 -1.57 -5.61 -32.98
CA ARG A 365 -0.75 -5.14 -31.85
C ARG A 365 -0.47 -3.64 -31.93
N ALA A 366 -0.05 -3.14 -33.10
CA ALA A 366 0.27 -1.74 -33.30
C ALA A 366 -0.99 -0.85 -33.16
N ALA A 367 -2.09 -1.24 -33.83
CA ALA A 367 -3.34 -0.47 -33.81
C ALA A 367 -3.98 -0.44 -32.42
N CYS A 368 -4.08 -1.60 -31.77
CA CYS A 368 -4.67 -1.73 -30.45
C CYS A 368 -3.80 -1.10 -29.38
N GLY A 369 -2.47 -1.26 -29.43
CA GLY A 369 -1.54 -0.61 -28.52
C GLY A 369 -1.62 0.91 -28.58
N ALA A 370 -1.63 1.50 -29.78
CA ALA A 370 -1.79 2.94 -29.96
C ALA A 370 -3.16 3.46 -29.53
N TRP A 371 -4.21 2.66 -29.68
CA TRP A 371 -5.54 3.00 -29.17
C TRP A 371 -5.58 2.95 -27.64
N ALA A 372 -5.01 1.91 -27.01
CA ALA A 372 -4.96 1.77 -25.57
C ALA A 372 -4.13 2.88 -24.91
N GLU A 373 -3.02 3.31 -25.54
CA GLU A 373 -2.26 4.48 -25.10
C GLU A 373 -3.12 5.76 -25.10
N ARG A 374 -3.90 6.01 -26.17
CA ARG A 374 -4.82 7.17 -26.18
C ARG A 374 -5.96 7.06 -25.17
N LEU A 375 -6.45 5.83 -24.90
CA LEU A 375 -7.50 5.57 -23.90
C LEU A 375 -6.99 5.78 -22.48
N LEU A 376 -5.81 5.30 -22.17
CA LEU A 376 -5.32 5.15 -20.80
C LEU A 376 -4.15 6.09 -20.43
N GLY A 377 -3.41 6.61 -21.41
CA GLY A 377 -2.16 7.36 -21.17
C GLY A 377 -2.33 8.62 -20.30
N ARG A 378 -3.53 9.20 -20.28
CA ARG A 378 -3.85 10.34 -19.39
C ARG A 378 -4.72 9.97 -18.19
N SER A 379 -4.91 8.69 -17.92
CA SER A 379 -5.78 8.22 -16.83
C SER A 379 -5.29 8.68 -15.44
N TRP A 380 -3.95 8.75 -15.24
CA TRP A 380 -3.40 9.30 -14.01
C TRP A 380 -3.75 10.77 -13.80
N GLU A 381 -3.79 11.60 -14.84
CA GLU A 381 -4.19 13.01 -14.72
C GLU A 381 -5.62 13.13 -14.19
N ALA A 382 -6.54 12.31 -14.70
CA ALA A 382 -7.92 12.30 -14.25
C ALA A 382 -8.04 11.87 -12.77
N VAL A 383 -7.31 10.82 -12.37
CA VAL A 383 -7.30 10.34 -10.98
C VAL A 383 -6.62 11.35 -10.06
N ARG A 384 -5.46 11.88 -10.44
CA ARG A 384 -4.72 12.88 -9.67
C ARG A 384 -5.58 14.11 -9.40
N GLY A 385 -6.14 14.72 -10.45
CA GLY A 385 -6.94 15.92 -10.31
C GLY A 385 -8.31 15.68 -9.63
N THR A 386 -8.68 14.45 -9.30
CA THR A 386 -9.92 14.12 -8.59
C THR A 386 -9.65 13.73 -7.13
N LEU A 387 -8.73 12.79 -6.88
CA LEU A 387 -8.47 12.25 -5.56
C LEU A 387 -7.50 13.09 -4.72
N TYR A 388 -6.68 13.90 -5.38
CA TYR A 388 -5.70 14.79 -4.73
C TYR A 388 -6.14 16.23 -4.91
N ALA A 389 -5.76 17.10 -4.00
CA ALA A 389 -6.01 18.52 -4.10
C ALA A 389 -4.67 19.26 -4.10
N ARG A 390 -4.29 19.83 -5.23
CA ARG A 390 -2.97 20.49 -5.42
C ARG A 390 -1.81 19.57 -5.01
N ASP A 391 -1.94 18.28 -5.36
CA ASP A 391 -1.05 17.17 -5.00
C ASP A 391 -1.17 16.65 -3.56
N CYS A 392 -1.85 17.36 -2.67
CA CYS A 392 -2.04 16.93 -1.29
C CYS A 392 -3.11 15.83 -1.18
N VAL A 393 -2.91 14.93 -0.22
CA VAL A 393 -3.77 13.75 -0.01
C VAL A 393 -4.85 14.08 1.01
N VAL A 394 -6.11 14.10 0.60
CA VAL A 394 -7.26 14.36 1.47
C VAL A 394 -8.07 13.08 1.77
N ASN A 395 -7.48 11.91 1.51
CA ASN A 395 -8.14 10.61 1.63
C ASN A 395 -7.30 9.59 2.39
N ASP A 396 -7.91 8.49 2.80
CA ASP A 396 -7.24 7.30 3.31
C ASP A 396 -7.49 6.13 2.36
N SER A 397 -6.39 5.59 1.79
CA SER A 397 -6.46 4.44 0.90
C SER A 397 -7.56 4.56 -0.17
N SER A 398 -7.62 5.71 -0.85
CA SER A 398 -8.59 6.02 -1.92
C SER A 398 -10.06 6.07 -1.50
N THR A 399 -10.37 6.00 -0.21
CA THR A 399 -11.76 6.10 0.27
C THR A 399 -12.19 7.56 0.46
N ILE A 400 -13.43 7.87 0.19
CA ILE A 400 -14.01 9.19 0.46
C ILE A 400 -13.97 9.47 1.97
N PRO A 401 -13.47 10.64 2.43
CA PRO A 401 -13.45 10.97 3.86
C PRO A 401 -14.88 11.09 4.39
N VAL A 402 -15.07 10.66 5.64
CA VAL A 402 -16.40 10.63 6.29
C VAL A 402 -16.78 11.94 6.98
N GLY A 403 -15.92 12.95 6.99
CA GLY A 403 -16.18 14.24 7.61
C GLY A 403 -15.03 15.22 7.46
N PHE A 404 -15.30 16.46 7.81
CA PHE A 404 -14.38 17.60 7.69
C PHE A 404 -13.08 17.39 8.50
N ALA A 405 -13.20 17.13 9.81
CA ALA A 405 -12.02 16.95 10.66
C ALA A 405 -11.16 15.77 10.21
N HIS A 406 -11.77 14.70 9.75
CA HIS A 406 -11.08 13.53 9.22
C HIS A 406 -10.28 13.88 7.95
N ALA A 407 -10.87 14.59 7.00
CA ALA A 407 -10.20 14.98 5.77
C ALA A 407 -8.94 15.84 6.03
N TRP A 408 -9.04 16.81 6.93
CA TRP A 408 -7.91 17.71 7.22
C TRP A 408 -6.84 17.06 8.08
N TRP A 409 -7.21 16.20 9.03
CA TRP A 409 -6.24 15.37 9.73
C TRP A 409 -5.45 14.46 8.77
N LEU A 410 -6.13 13.87 7.78
CA LEU A 410 -5.46 13.07 6.74
C LEU A 410 -4.46 13.91 5.94
N ALA A 411 -4.84 15.12 5.54
CA ALA A 411 -4.06 15.96 4.65
C ALA A 411 -2.89 16.68 5.34
N GLU A 412 -3.06 17.08 6.59
CA GLU A 412 -2.13 17.97 7.30
C GLU A 412 -1.26 17.23 8.33
N GLU A 413 -1.76 16.10 8.89
CA GLU A 413 -1.05 15.36 9.93
C GLU A 413 -0.61 13.99 9.47
N LYS A 414 -1.55 13.13 8.97
CA LYS A 414 -1.22 11.74 8.62
C LYS A 414 -0.40 11.64 7.34
N ASN A 415 -0.81 12.37 6.28
CA ASN A 415 -0.24 12.28 4.94
C ASN A 415 0.26 13.64 4.44
N SER A 416 0.87 14.45 5.32
CA SER A 416 1.33 15.80 4.98
C SER A 416 2.36 15.77 3.85
N LEU A 417 1.99 16.31 2.68
CA LEU A 417 2.93 16.49 1.58
C LEU A 417 3.98 17.56 1.93
N ALA A 418 3.61 18.56 2.73
CA ALA A 418 4.52 19.65 3.14
C ALA A 418 5.74 19.13 3.94
N ASP A 419 5.64 17.99 4.61
CA ASP A 419 6.78 17.35 5.29
C ASP A 419 7.89 16.93 4.33
N TRP A 420 7.53 16.68 3.06
CA TRP A 420 8.41 16.18 2.01
C TRP A 420 8.65 17.19 0.88
N ASP A 421 7.70 18.08 0.66
CA ASP A 421 7.79 19.23 -0.28
C ASP A 421 7.33 20.51 0.42
N PRO A 422 8.25 21.28 1.02
CA PRO A 422 7.92 22.53 1.73
C PRO A 422 7.19 23.58 0.89
N SER A 423 7.24 23.49 -0.44
CA SER A 423 6.51 24.42 -1.31
C SER A 423 4.99 24.23 -1.24
N LYS A 424 4.53 23.14 -0.62
CA LYS A 424 3.11 22.78 -0.49
C LYS A 424 2.47 23.18 0.84
N VAL A 425 3.21 23.89 1.72
CA VAL A 425 2.74 24.28 3.07
C VAL A 425 1.43 25.05 3.03
N ASP A 426 1.25 25.92 2.06
CA ASP A 426 0.04 26.76 1.89
C ASP A 426 -0.93 26.23 0.82
N ALA A 427 -0.65 25.05 0.24
CA ALA A 427 -1.43 24.54 -0.88
C ALA A 427 -2.92 24.31 -0.55
N LEU A 428 -3.22 24.00 0.71
CA LEU A 428 -4.58 23.77 1.21
C LEU A 428 -5.14 24.92 2.05
N ALA A 429 -4.46 26.06 2.13
CA ALA A 429 -4.94 27.22 2.87
C ALA A 429 -6.32 27.68 2.34
N PRO A 430 -7.27 28.11 3.22
CA PRO A 430 -8.65 28.46 2.86
C PRO A 430 -8.74 29.84 2.18
N THR A 431 -7.99 30.02 1.11
CA THR A 431 -8.01 31.23 0.29
C THR A 431 -8.91 31.08 -0.94
N GLU A 432 -9.41 32.20 -1.48
CA GLU A 432 -10.20 32.17 -2.73
C GLU A 432 -9.39 31.60 -3.91
N GLU A 433 -8.10 31.89 -3.97
CA GLU A 433 -7.18 31.39 -5.01
C GLU A 433 -7.09 29.86 -4.95
N ASN A 434 -6.81 29.29 -3.76
CA ASN A 434 -6.70 27.85 -3.59
C ASN A 434 -8.03 27.14 -3.83
N LEU A 435 -9.15 27.71 -3.34
CA LEU A 435 -10.48 27.18 -3.61
C LEU A 435 -10.74 27.12 -5.12
N ARG A 436 -10.49 28.23 -5.85
CA ARG A 436 -10.68 28.29 -7.30
C ARG A 436 -9.81 27.26 -8.01
N ALA A 437 -8.53 27.13 -7.63
CA ALA A 437 -7.63 26.16 -8.21
C ALA A 437 -8.12 24.73 -8.01
N VAL A 438 -8.55 24.38 -6.79
CA VAL A 438 -9.09 23.03 -6.49
C VAL A 438 -10.37 22.74 -7.27
N LEU A 439 -11.30 23.69 -7.37
CA LEU A 439 -12.52 23.48 -8.14
C LEU A 439 -12.22 23.25 -9.63
N LEU A 440 -11.30 24.06 -10.19
CA LEU A 440 -10.87 23.92 -11.60
C LEU A 440 -10.18 22.57 -11.86
N GLU A 441 -9.30 22.11 -10.96
CA GLU A 441 -8.68 20.78 -11.07
C GLU A 441 -9.72 19.66 -11.22
N ARG A 442 -10.85 19.72 -10.50
CA ARG A 442 -11.93 18.70 -10.60
C ARG A 442 -12.61 18.74 -11.95
N ASP A 443 -12.91 19.95 -12.44
CA ASP A 443 -13.54 20.12 -13.75
C ASP A 443 -12.63 19.63 -14.87
N GLU A 444 -11.35 19.97 -14.82
CA GLU A 444 -10.35 19.53 -15.80
C GLU A 444 -10.13 18.02 -15.76
N ALA A 445 -10.03 17.44 -14.56
CA ALA A 445 -9.84 16.00 -14.37
C ALA A 445 -11.00 15.18 -14.93
N LEU A 446 -12.24 15.58 -14.64
CA LEU A 446 -13.43 14.93 -15.20
C LEU A 446 -13.48 15.11 -16.72
N ALA A 447 -13.12 16.28 -17.26
CA ALA A 447 -13.06 16.49 -18.70
C ALA A 447 -11.96 15.64 -19.37
N VAL A 448 -10.80 15.41 -18.71
CA VAL A 448 -9.78 14.48 -19.19
C VAL A 448 -10.35 13.07 -19.25
N PHE A 449 -11.02 12.63 -18.20
CA PHE A 449 -11.63 11.30 -18.14
C PHE A 449 -12.66 11.10 -19.26
N GLU A 450 -13.58 12.05 -19.47
CA GLU A 450 -14.63 11.92 -20.50
C GLU A 450 -14.05 11.90 -21.92
N ARG A 451 -12.99 12.68 -22.18
CA ARG A 451 -12.28 12.59 -23.47
C ARG A 451 -11.67 11.21 -23.69
N SER A 452 -11.07 10.62 -22.67
CA SER A 452 -10.54 9.25 -22.72
C SER A 452 -11.66 8.23 -22.93
N ALA A 453 -12.75 8.31 -22.16
CA ALA A 453 -13.90 7.42 -22.26
C ALA A 453 -14.54 7.44 -23.65
N SER A 454 -14.56 8.60 -24.34
CA SER A 454 -15.10 8.70 -25.69
C SER A 454 -14.34 7.86 -26.74
N MET A 455 -13.12 7.42 -26.44
CA MET A 455 -12.37 6.49 -27.31
C MET A 455 -13.02 5.10 -27.39
N LEU A 456 -13.83 4.72 -26.38
CA LEU A 456 -14.57 3.45 -26.37
C LEU A 456 -15.67 3.38 -27.45
N ASP A 457 -16.08 4.52 -28.01
CA ASP A 457 -17.03 4.59 -29.13
C ASP A 457 -16.37 4.34 -30.49
N ARG A 458 -15.04 4.34 -30.53
CA ARG A 458 -14.23 4.16 -31.74
C ARG A 458 -13.13 3.13 -31.52
N PRO A 459 -13.48 1.86 -31.24
CA PRO A 459 -12.50 0.81 -31.05
C PRO A 459 -11.69 0.56 -32.34
N PRO A 460 -10.44 0.12 -32.23
CA PRO A 460 -9.65 -0.27 -33.38
C PRO A 460 -10.17 -1.59 -33.97
N PRO A 461 -9.94 -1.84 -35.27
CA PRO A 461 -10.07 -3.16 -35.80
C PRO A 461 -9.22 -4.17 -35.03
N GLY A 462 -9.66 -5.40 -34.88
CA GLY A 462 -8.94 -6.44 -34.16
C GLY A 462 -9.10 -6.46 -32.64
N LEU A 463 -9.82 -5.51 -32.04
CA LEU A 463 -10.22 -5.56 -30.63
C LEU A 463 -11.48 -6.43 -30.48
N LYS A 464 -11.45 -7.45 -29.62
CA LYS A 464 -12.60 -8.30 -29.31
C LYS A 464 -13.76 -7.52 -28.69
N ASP A 465 -14.99 -7.79 -29.12
CA ASP A 465 -16.20 -7.19 -28.54
C ASP A 465 -16.33 -7.43 -27.03
N ALA A 466 -15.96 -8.61 -26.54
CA ALA A 466 -15.99 -8.93 -25.12
C ALA A 466 -15.00 -8.07 -24.31
N ALA A 467 -13.82 -7.77 -24.85
CA ALA A 467 -12.84 -6.89 -24.23
C ALA A 467 -13.33 -5.44 -24.18
N LEU A 468 -13.92 -4.96 -25.28
CA LEU A 468 -14.54 -3.64 -25.35
C LEU A 468 -15.68 -3.50 -24.33
N ALA A 469 -16.57 -4.50 -24.23
CA ALA A 469 -17.67 -4.50 -23.28
C ALA A 469 -17.18 -4.43 -21.83
N ARG A 470 -16.11 -5.19 -21.50
CA ARG A 470 -15.47 -5.14 -20.18
C ARG A 470 -14.92 -3.74 -19.89
N LEU A 471 -14.16 -3.16 -20.82
CA LEU A 471 -13.60 -1.80 -20.64
C LEU A 471 -14.70 -0.75 -20.46
N ARG A 472 -15.83 -0.85 -21.19
CA ARG A 472 -16.98 0.04 -20.99
C ARG A 472 -17.55 -0.06 -19.58
N THR A 473 -17.68 -1.27 -19.06
CA THR A 473 -18.13 -1.50 -17.67
C THR A 473 -17.15 -0.89 -16.66
N ASP A 474 -15.86 -1.12 -16.84
CA ASP A 474 -14.84 -0.59 -15.93
C ASP A 474 -14.81 0.96 -15.95
N PHE A 475 -14.95 1.56 -17.12
CA PHE A 475 -15.01 3.02 -17.28
C PHE A 475 -16.30 3.63 -16.72
N GLU A 476 -17.42 2.92 -16.76
CA GLU A 476 -18.68 3.38 -16.16
C GLU A 476 -18.60 3.39 -14.63
N ILE A 477 -17.98 2.38 -14.03
CA ILE A 477 -17.70 2.34 -12.59
C ILE A 477 -16.73 3.46 -12.19
N CYS A 478 -15.66 3.63 -12.96
CA CYS A 478 -14.70 4.70 -12.76
C CYS A 478 -15.37 6.08 -12.79
N ARG A 479 -16.24 6.34 -13.78
CA ARG A 479 -16.98 7.61 -13.89
C ARG A 479 -17.71 7.95 -12.61
N ARG A 480 -18.50 7.03 -12.06
CA ARG A 480 -19.23 7.23 -10.80
C ARG A 480 -18.29 7.53 -9.66
N TYR A 481 -17.23 6.75 -9.53
CA TYR A 481 -16.23 6.94 -8.47
C TYR A 481 -15.59 8.33 -8.53
N LEU A 482 -15.12 8.76 -9.71
CA LEU A 482 -14.50 10.09 -9.89
C LEU A 482 -15.49 11.23 -9.64
N GLN A 483 -16.74 11.10 -10.09
CA GLN A 483 -17.80 12.09 -9.84
C GLN A 483 -18.11 12.22 -8.34
N GLY A 484 -18.28 11.08 -7.63
CA GLY A 484 -18.50 11.08 -6.18
C GLY A 484 -17.36 11.71 -5.41
N TYR A 485 -16.13 11.41 -5.83
CA TYR A 485 -14.94 11.99 -5.21
C TYR A 485 -14.82 13.49 -5.46
N ALA A 486 -15.10 13.94 -6.70
CA ALA A 486 -15.08 15.35 -7.05
C ALA A 486 -16.14 16.15 -6.27
N ALA A 487 -17.36 15.62 -6.14
CA ALA A 487 -18.41 16.25 -5.35
C ALA A 487 -18.03 16.36 -3.85
N ALA A 488 -17.54 15.26 -3.27
CA ALA A 488 -17.05 15.25 -1.88
C ALA A 488 -15.93 16.28 -1.65
N THR A 489 -14.96 16.37 -2.55
CA THR A 489 -13.86 17.31 -2.45
C THR A 489 -14.32 18.75 -2.60
N ARG A 490 -15.22 19.04 -3.55
CA ARG A 490 -15.82 20.38 -3.70
C ARG A 490 -16.51 20.83 -2.41
N ALA A 491 -17.35 19.98 -1.84
CA ALA A 491 -18.04 20.29 -0.59
C ALA A 491 -17.08 20.54 0.58
N LEU A 492 -16.04 19.70 0.73
CA LEU A 492 -15.01 19.86 1.77
C LEU A 492 -14.25 21.17 1.65
N PHE A 493 -13.80 21.57 0.45
CA PHE A 493 -13.04 22.79 0.25
C PHE A 493 -13.90 24.05 0.39
N LEU A 494 -15.15 24.00 -0.03
CA LEU A 494 -16.12 25.09 0.20
C LEU A 494 -16.41 25.26 1.69
N ALA A 495 -16.62 24.17 2.44
CA ALA A 495 -16.76 24.20 3.89
C ALA A 495 -15.53 24.83 4.57
N ARG A 496 -14.31 24.42 4.15
CA ARG A 496 -13.06 25.00 4.67
C ARG A 496 -12.95 26.48 4.39
N PHE A 497 -13.28 26.91 3.18
CA PHE A 497 -13.29 28.32 2.81
C PHE A 497 -14.26 29.13 3.66
N LEU A 498 -15.46 28.61 3.90
CA LEU A 498 -16.49 29.26 4.72
C LEU A 498 -16.18 29.25 6.22
N SER A 499 -15.28 28.38 6.69
CA SER A 499 -14.91 28.28 8.11
C SER A 499 -14.03 29.43 8.61
N VAL A 500 -13.51 30.26 7.71
CA VAL A 500 -12.70 31.44 8.04
C VAL A 500 -13.40 32.73 7.59
N PRO A 501 -13.05 33.91 8.16
CA PRO A 501 -13.63 35.18 7.75
C PRO A 501 -13.38 35.45 6.26
N GLN A 502 -14.45 35.78 5.53
CA GLN A 502 -14.44 36.11 4.11
C GLN A 502 -15.15 37.46 3.88
N GLY A 503 -14.84 38.13 2.80
CA GLY A 503 -15.61 39.30 2.34
C GLY A 503 -17.08 38.89 2.05
N SER A 504 -18.05 39.79 2.28
CA SER A 504 -19.49 39.49 2.19
C SER A 504 -19.91 38.89 0.83
N ALA A 505 -19.36 39.41 -0.27
CA ALA A 505 -19.66 38.90 -1.61
C ALA A 505 -19.06 37.49 -1.84
N ALA A 506 -17.80 37.28 -1.50
CA ALA A 506 -17.13 35.97 -1.62
C ALA A 506 -17.80 34.91 -0.73
N ARG A 507 -18.26 35.31 0.47
CA ARG A 507 -18.99 34.43 1.37
C ARG A 507 -20.35 34.02 0.80
N ALA A 508 -21.12 34.96 0.25
CA ALA A 508 -22.42 34.66 -0.35
C ALA A 508 -22.29 33.72 -1.55
N GLU A 509 -21.33 33.97 -2.43
CA GLU A 509 -21.02 33.11 -3.57
C GLU A 509 -20.54 31.71 -3.10
N GLY A 510 -19.66 31.69 -2.09
CA GLY A 510 -19.17 30.45 -1.49
C GLY A 510 -20.30 29.61 -0.89
N GLN A 511 -21.25 30.24 -0.20
CA GLN A 511 -22.42 29.56 0.39
C GLN A 511 -23.31 28.95 -0.70
N GLU A 512 -23.64 29.69 -1.75
CA GLU A 512 -24.45 29.17 -2.86
C GLU A 512 -23.79 27.95 -3.55
N LYS A 513 -22.45 28.00 -3.72
CA LYS A 513 -21.69 26.88 -4.26
C LYS A 513 -21.66 25.69 -3.30
N PHE A 514 -21.54 25.95 -2.00
CA PHE A 514 -21.55 24.91 -0.98
C PHE A 514 -22.88 24.17 -0.91
N ASP A 515 -24.00 24.90 -0.91
CA ASP A 515 -25.33 24.30 -0.90
C ASP A 515 -25.54 23.39 -2.12
N ARG A 516 -25.12 23.84 -3.31
CA ARG A 516 -25.13 23.02 -4.53
C ARG A 516 -24.24 21.77 -4.42
N ALA A 517 -23.05 21.92 -3.83
CA ALA A 517 -22.14 20.78 -3.65
C ALA A 517 -22.71 19.73 -2.69
N LEU A 518 -23.46 20.14 -1.66
CA LEU A 518 -24.17 19.20 -0.77
C LEU A 518 -25.31 18.47 -1.50
N ASP A 519 -26.02 19.15 -2.40
CA ASP A 519 -27.05 18.52 -3.23
C ASP A 519 -26.44 17.50 -4.19
N ASP A 520 -25.30 17.82 -4.82
CA ASP A 520 -24.54 16.89 -5.67
C ASP A 520 -24.08 15.66 -4.88
N VAL A 521 -23.55 15.83 -3.67
CA VAL A 521 -23.16 14.72 -2.78
C VAL A 521 -24.36 13.83 -2.46
N SER A 522 -25.54 14.39 -2.24
CA SER A 522 -26.77 13.64 -2.00
C SER A 522 -27.20 12.82 -3.21
N ALA A 523 -27.25 13.46 -4.38
CA ALA A 523 -27.66 12.80 -5.61
C ALA A 523 -26.74 11.62 -5.95
N LEU A 524 -25.42 11.80 -5.74
CA LEU A 524 -24.43 10.74 -5.95
C LEU A 524 -24.50 9.64 -4.88
N ALA A 525 -24.83 9.96 -3.62
CA ALA A 525 -25.09 8.94 -2.61
C ALA A 525 -26.26 8.03 -2.99
N ASP A 526 -27.35 8.61 -3.52
CA ASP A 526 -28.49 7.84 -3.99
C ASP A 526 -28.18 7.02 -5.26
N GLU A 527 -27.29 7.53 -6.11
CA GLU A 527 -26.79 6.76 -7.26
C GLU A 527 -25.92 5.59 -6.81
N PHE A 528 -25.00 5.80 -5.86
CA PHE A 528 -24.15 4.76 -5.31
C PHE A 528 -24.98 3.65 -4.66
N GLU A 529 -26.01 3.99 -3.88
CA GLU A 529 -26.90 3.01 -3.25
C GLU A 529 -27.62 2.13 -4.29
N ARG A 530 -28.12 2.73 -5.38
CA ARG A 530 -28.69 1.95 -6.49
C ARG A 530 -27.66 1.04 -7.15
N PHE A 531 -26.42 1.48 -7.25
CA PHE A 531 -25.34 0.70 -7.85
C PHE A 531 -24.87 -0.43 -6.91
N GLU A 532 -24.75 -0.21 -5.61
CA GLU A 532 -24.42 -1.21 -4.60
C GLU A 532 -25.36 -2.44 -4.67
N SER A 533 -26.61 -2.25 -5.04
CA SER A 533 -27.56 -3.36 -5.22
C SER A 533 -27.27 -4.25 -6.44
N THR A 534 -26.39 -3.84 -7.33
CA THR A 534 -26.10 -4.54 -8.60
C THR A 534 -24.66 -5.04 -8.72
N ASP A 535 -23.71 -4.45 -7.99
CA ASP A 535 -22.29 -4.85 -7.98
C ASP A 535 -21.80 -5.07 -6.54
N HIS A 536 -21.56 -6.33 -6.20
CA HIS A 536 -21.14 -6.73 -4.85
C HIS A 536 -19.64 -7.01 -4.73
N ARG A 537 -18.81 -6.59 -5.70
CA ARG A 537 -17.36 -6.72 -5.58
C ARG A 537 -16.88 -5.89 -4.39
N PRO A 538 -16.12 -6.46 -3.43
CA PRO A 538 -15.74 -5.78 -2.18
C PRO A 538 -15.06 -4.43 -2.41
N VAL A 539 -14.21 -4.32 -3.43
CA VAL A 539 -13.52 -3.06 -3.73
C VAL A 539 -14.48 -1.99 -4.24
N VAL A 540 -15.45 -2.35 -5.08
CA VAL A 540 -16.49 -1.42 -5.59
C VAL A 540 -17.35 -0.94 -4.44
N TYR A 541 -17.84 -1.86 -3.61
CA TYR A 541 -18.61 -1.56 -2.40
C TYR A 541 -17.87 -0.63 -1.43
N THR A 542 -16.54 -0.82 -1.27
CA THR A 542 -15.73 0.02 -0.37
C THR A 542 -15.55 1.44 -0.90
N LEU A 543 -15.37 1.60 -2.22
CA LEU A 543 -15.03 2.90 -2.82
C LEU A 543 -16.26 3.71 -3.25
N LEU A 544 -17.28 3.04 -3.79
CA LEU A 544 -18.56 3.66 -4.14
C LEU A 544 -19.55 3.56 -2.96
N SER A 545 -19.16 4.06 -1.79
CA SER A 545 -19.96 3.95 -0.57
C SER A 545 -20.92 5.11 -0.43
N ALA A 546 -22.21 4.83 -0.57
CA ALA A 546 -23.30 5.76 -0.31
C ALA A 546 -23.29 6.26 1.16
N GLU A 547 -22.98 5.35 2.10
CA GLU A 547 -22.89 5.67 3.53
C GLU A 547 -21.82 6.74 3.80
N ARG A 548 -20.62 6.62 3.19
CA ARG A 548 -19.56 7.61 3.38
C ARG A 548 -19.95 8.99 2.86
N LEU A 549 -20.59 9.08 1.72
CA LEU A 549 -21.10 10.35 1.19
C LEU A 549 -22.17 10.96 2.10
N ARG A 550 -23.10 10.15 2.64
CA ARG A 550 -24.12 10.62 3.58
C ARG A 550 -23.52 11.07 4.93
N CYS A 551 -22.54 10.34 5.46
CA CYS A 551 -21.82 10.76 6.67
C CYS A 551 -21.09 12.09 6.45
N LEU A 552 -20.37 12.22 5.32
CA LEU A 552 -19.69 13.47 4.97
C LEU A 552 -20.67 14.63 4.87
N ARG A 553 -21.80 14.46 4.17
CA ARG A 553 -22.84 15.49 4.04
C ARG A 553 -23.34 15.92 5.41
N ALA A 554 -23.74 14.98 6.26
CA ALA A 554 -24.27 15.28 7.60
C ALA A 554 -23.27 16.07 8.47
N ASP A 555 -21.98 15.67 8.48
CA ASP A 555 -20.93 16.39 9.19
C ASP A 555 -20.74 17.82 8.64
N LEU A 556 -20.80 18.00 7.33
CA LEU A 556 -20.66 19.31 6.71
C LEU A 556 -21.87 20.23 6.97
N GLU A 557 -23.09 19.71 6.97
CA GLU A 557 -24.31 20.45 7.33
C GLU A 557 -24.28 20.92 8.78
N GLU A 558 -23.90 20.05 9.72
CA GLU A 558 -23.77 20.38 11.14
C GLU A 558 -22.74 21.51 11.36
N ARG A 559 -21.61 21.44 10.66
CA ARG A 559 -20.57 22.47 10.74
C ARG A 559 -20.98 23.79 10.09
N ALA A 560 -21.70 23.77 8.97
CA ALA A 560 -22.19 24.97 8.32
C ALA A 560 -23.08 25.80 9.27
N ALA A 561 -23.89 25.16 10.10
CA ALA A 561 -24.67 25.83 11.13
C ALA A 561 -23.78 26.59 12.14
N THR A 562 -22.60 26.03 12.49
CA THR A 562 -21.65 26.69 13.41
C THR A 562 -20.88 27.84 12.74
N PHE A 563 -20.62 27.79 11.43
CA PHE A 563 -19.96 28.86 10.70
C PHE A 563 -20.85 30.11 10.57
N MET A 564 -22.17 29.92 10.55
CA MET A 564 -23.15 31.03 10.59
C MET A 564 -23.14 31.79 11.92
N ASP A 565 -22.93 31.10 13.03
CA ASP A 565 -22.94 31.68 14.38
C ASP A 565 -21.67 32.52 14.67
N VAL A 566 -20.53 32.15 14.10
CA VAL A 566 -19.26 32.91 14.20
C VAL A 566 -19.35 34.27 13.49
N SER A 567 -20.21 34.44 12.48
CA SER A 567 -20.42 35.70 11.76
C SER A 567 -21.22 36.74 12.55
N LEU A 568 -21.88 36.32 13.62
CA LEU A 568 -22.71 37.18 14.50
C LEU A 568 -21.92 37.72 15.71
N ARG A 569 -20.68 37.33 15.95
CA ARG A 569 -19.83 37.92 16.98
C ARG A 569 -19.20 39.19 16.43
N PRO A 570 -19.52 40.39 16.95
CA PRO A 570 -18.84 41.61 16.55
C PRO A 570 -17.36 41.43 16.86
N SER A 571 -16.49 41.80 15.90
CA SER A 571 -15.05 41.87 16.11
C SER A 571 -14.83 42.70 17.37
N ALA A 572 -14.24 42.08 18.39
CA ALA A 572 -13.71 42.82 19.53
C ALA A 572 -12.53 43.64 19.05
N ALA A 573 -12.83 44.76 18.39
CA ALA A 573 -11.88 45.80 18.11
C ALA A 573 -11.59 46.52 19.40
N GLY A 574 -10.33 46.54 19.80
CA GLY A 574 -9.77 47.57 20.65
C GLY A 574 -9.96 47.37 22.15
N GLY A 575 -8.94 46.90 22.81
CA GLY A 575 -8.75 46.97 24.27
C GLY A 575 -7.26 46.90 24.53
N GLU A 576 -6.63 48.07 24.52
CA GLU A 576 -5.31 48.28 25.11
C GLU A 576 -5.29 47.76 26.54
N HIS A 577 -4.35 46.88 26.91
CA HIS A 577 -3.40 47.10 28.02
C HIS A 577 -2.36 45.98 28.04
#